data_a78d1e8f75ec57bcaa06d31dfc704a33
#
_entry.id   a78d1e8f75ec57bcaa06d31dfc704a33
#
_cell.length_a   1.000
_cell.length_b   1.000
_cell.length_c   1.000
_cell.angle_alpha   90.00
_cell.angle_beta   90.00
_cell.angle_gamma   90.00
#
_symmetry.space_group_name_H-M   'P 1'
#
loop_
_entity.id
_entity.type
_entity.pdbx_description
1 polymer ?
#
loop_
_entity_poly.entity_id
_entity_poly.type
_entity_poly.pdbx_seq_one_letter_code
_entity_poly.pdbx_strand_id
1 'polypeptide(L)'
;MSNTYQIYLISDSTGETLDRIFLALKAQFKNIDYKVHPYSFTRTENQILKILEDAKKNENSVILYTIVDNNLAKYLSNVSDEKKIPCFGVLGNLILNFSKILNQKASHEPSGQHVLNEEYYDRIEAIQFTMNHDDGNLINDIDKSDIILVGVSRTSKTPTSIYLANKGFKTSNIPLVNENSLPKQLKDNPQLTCVVGLNTEPERLVDLRKNRMNSLKETKNTKYINIENIKKEINDAKKTFQKYRWPSIDVTRKSVEETAASIIKIHEIYLNNVK
;
A
#
# COMPACT_ATOMS: atom_id res chain seq x y z
N MET A 1 -32.44 -4.53 -15.64
CA MET A 1 -31.68 -5.48 -14.82
C MET A 1 -30.22 -5.09 -14.94
N SER A 2 -29.52 -4.78 -13.86
CA SER A 2 -28.08 -4.48 -13.94
C SER A 2 -27.36 -5.78 -14.30
N ASN A 3 -26.63 -5.77 -15.42
CA ASN A 3 -25.82 -6.91 -15.82
C ASN A 3 -24.61 -7.00 -14.87
N THR A 4 -24.69 -7.80 -13.83
CA THR A 4 -23.55 -8.06 -12.93
C THR A 4 -22.57 -8.99 -13.62
N TYR A 5 -21.33 -8.56 -13.81
CA TYR A 5 -20.27 -9.37 -14.36
C TYR A 5 -19.67 -10.30 -13.29
N GLN A 6 -19.47 -11.57 -13.64
CA GLN A 6 -18.87 -12.57 -12.76
C GLN A 6 -17.38 -12.71 -13.10
N ILE A 7 -16.52 -12.25 -12.22
CA ILE A 7 -15.07 -12.17 -12.46
C ILE A 7 -14.37 -13.29 -11.69
N TYR A 8 -13.82 -14.25 -12.42
CA TYR A 8 -13.07 -15.38 -11.88
C TYR A 8 -11.58 -15.06 -11.91
N LEU A 9 -10.99 -14.90 -10.71
CA LEU A 9 -9.57 -14.61 -10.55
C LEU A 9 -8.84 -15.90 -10.18
N ILE A 10 -8.07 -16.47 -11.11
CA ILE A 10 -7.45 -17.80 -10.96
C ILE A 10 -5.94 -17.63 -10.86
N SER A 11 -5.34 -18.11 -9.78
CA SER A 11 -3.89 -18.07 -9.55
C SER A 11 -3.36 -19.41 -9.04
N ASP A 12 -2.17 -19.79 -9.47
CA ASP A 12 -1.41 -20.93 -8.94
C ASP A 12 -0.65 -20.61 -7.63
N SER A 13 -0.75 -19.35 -7.17
CA SER A 13 -0.19 -18.82 -5.92
C SER A 13 -1.28 -18.17 -5.07
N THR A 14 -0.94 -17.19 -4.23
CA THR A 14 -1.87 -16.47 -3.32
C THR A 14 -2.98 -15.70 -4.05
N GLY A 15 -2.74 -15.25 -5.28
CA GLY A 15 -3.67 -14.43 -6.07
C GLY A 15 -3.54 -12.92 -5.84
N GLU A 16 -2.69 -12.46 -4.92
CA GLU A 16 -2.57 -11.05 -4.57
C GLU A 16 -2.26 -10.14 -5.77
N THR A 17 -1.34 -10.55 -6.64
CA THR A 17 -1.00 -9.81 -7.86
C THR A 17 -2.22 -9.64 -8.76
N LEU A 18 -3.01 -10.71 -8.91
CA LEU A 18 -4.20 -10.70 -9.77
C LEU A 18 -5.30 -9.80 -9.19
N ASP A 19 -5.48 -9.81 -7.88
CA ASP A 19 -6.40 -8.91 -7.18
C ASP A 19 -6.04 -7.45 -7.42
N ARG A 20 -4.75 -7.08 -7.32
CA ARG A 20 -4.26 -5.72 -7.57
C ARG A 20 -4.47 -5.28 -9.01
N ILE A 21 -4.22 -6.18 -9.97
CA ILE A 21 -4.46 -5.91 -11.40
C ILE A 21 -5.95 -5.71 -11.65
N PHE A 22 -6.81 -6.56 -11.08
CA PHE A 22 -8.26 -6.40 -11.24
C PHE A 22 -8.77 -5.10 -10.62
N LEU A 23 -8.29 -4.68 -9.45
CA LEU A 23 -8.63 -3.39 -8.85
C LEU A 23 -8.25 -2.22 -9.75
N ALA A 24 -7.06 -2.24 -10.36
CA ALA A 24 -6.62 -1.23 -11.30
C ALA A 24 -7.49 -1.21 -12.57
N LEU A 25 -7.84 -2.40 -13.10
CA LEU A 25 -8.73 -2.54 -14.25
C LEU A 25 -10.13 -2.02 -13.93
N LYS A 26 -10.71 -2.42 -12.81
CA LYS A 26 -12.04 -1.99 -12.35
C LYS A 26 -12.15 -0.47 -12.26
N ALA A 27 -11.10 0.21 -11.83
CA ALA A 27 -11.06 1.67 -11.69
C ALA A 27 -11.24 2.41 -13.03
N GLN A 28 -11.01 1.75 -14.19
CA GLN A 28 -11.18 2.32 -15.51
C GLN A 28 -12.64 2.30 -16.00
N PHE A 29 -13.51 1.50 -15.37
CA PHE A 29 -14.89 1.32 -15.80
C PHE A 29 -15.84 1.72 -14.68
N LYS A 30 -16.61 2.79 -14.91
CA LYS A 30 -17.61 3.30 -13.97
C LYS A 30 -18.98 2.66 -14.23
N ASN A 31 -19.81 2.54 -13.20
CA ASN A 31 -21.20 2.09 -13.28
C ASN A 31 -21.39 0.65 -13.77
N ILE A 32 -20.45 -0.24 -13.49
CA ILE A 32 -20.56 -1.67 -13.76
C ILE A 32 -20.50 -2.42 -12.44
N ASP A 33 -21.43 -3.35 -12.24
CA ASP A 33 -21.45 -4.22 -11.08
C ASP A 33 -20.60 -5.47 -11.34
N TYR A 34 -19.75 -5.79 -10.38
CA TYR A 34 -18.87 -6.96 -10.43
C TYR A 34 -19.07 -7.85 -9.20
N LYS A 35 -19.17 -9.15 -9.43
CA LYS A 35 -19.02 -10.16 -8.39
C LYS A 35 -17.72 -10.91 -8.63
N VAL A 36 -16.82 -10.89 -7.65
CA VAL A 36 -15.48 -11.47 -7.77
C VAL A 36 -15.45 -12.86 -7.11
N HIS A 37 -14.86 -13.81 -7.81
CA HIS A 37 -14.69 -15.21 -7.40
C HIS A 37 -13.16 -15.51 -7.39
N PRO A 38 -12.47 -15.39 -6.24
CA PRO A 38 -11.03 -15.67 -6.15
C PRO A 38 -10.77 -17.17 -6.00
N TYR A 39 -9.79 -17.67 -6.77
CA TYR A 39 -9.30 -19.05 -6.73
C TYR A 39 -7.79 -19.04 -6.62
N SER A 40 -7.28 -19.13 -5.41
CA SER A 40 -5.85 -19.24 -5.12
C SER A 40 -5.40 -20.70 -5.15
N PHE A 41 -4.09 -20.92 -5.37
CA PHE A 41 -3.46 -22.24 -5.37
C PHE A 41 -4.10 -23.24 -6.33
N THR A 42 -4.56 -22.77 -7.49
CA THR A 42 -5.12 -23.59 -8.57
C THR A 42 -3.95 -24.21 -9.35
N ARG A 43 -3.67 -25.50 -9.10
CA ARG A 43 -2.48 -26.20 -9.61
C ARG A 43 -2.80 -27.51 -10.34
N THR A 44 -4.08 -27.82 -10.55
CA THR A 44 -4.52 -29.03 -11.22
C THR A 44 -5.62 -28.77 -12.24
N GLU A 45 -5.66 -29.58 -13.30
CA GLU A 45 -6.72 -29.51 -14.31
C GLU A 45 -8.11 -29.75 -13.72
N ASN A 46 -8.23 -30.64 -12.72
CA ASN A 46 -9.51 -30.88 -12.04
C ASN A 46 -10.05 -29.64 -11.31
N GLN A 47 -9.16 -28.84 -10.72
CA GLN A 47 -9.57 -27.56 -10.10
C GLN A 47 -10.07 -26.60 -11.18
N ILE A 48 -9.36 -26.50 -12.31
CA ILE A 48 -9.74 -25.65 -13.44
C ILE A 48 -11.11 -26.08 -13.98
N LEU A 49 -11.34 -27.37 -14.21
CA LEU A 49 -12.64 -27.85 -14.70
C LEU A 49 -13.80 -27.44 -13.80
N LYS A 50 -13.67 -27.60 -12.48
CA LYS A 50 -14.69 -27.20 -11.52
C LYS A 50 -15.00 -25.71 -11.58
N ILE A 51 -13.95 -24.88 -11.69
CA ILE A 51 -14.09 -23.42 -11.82
C ILE A 51 -14.83 -23.06 -13.11
N LEU A 52 -14.45 -23.67 -14.24
CA LEU A 52 -15.07 -23.43 -15.53
C LEU A 52 -16.52 -23.93 -15.61
N GLU A 53 -16.85 -25.02 -14.91
CA GLU A 53 -18.23 -25.48 -14.78
C GLU A 53 -19.09 -24.50 -13.99
N ASP A 54 -18.52 -23.88 -12.95
CA ASP A 54 -19.22 -22.84 -12.20
C ASP A 54 -19.36 -21.56 -13.05
N ALA A 55 -18.29 -21.14 -13.71
CA ALA A 55 -18.30 -19.98 -14.58
C ALA A 55 -19.33 -20.10 -15.72
N LYS A 56 -19.52 -21.31 -16.25
CA LYS A 56 -20.49 -21.57 -17.34
C LYS A 56 -21.95 -21.45 -16.88
N LYS A 57 -22.25 -21.62 -15.60
CA LYS A 57 -23.60 -21.46 -15.05
C LYS A 57 -24.05 -20.01 -14.97
N ASN A 58 -23.09 -19.09 -14.99
CA ASN A 58 -23.34 -17.67 -14.84
C ASN A 58 -23.21 -16.96 -16.17
N GLU A 59 -24.15 -16.08 -16.50
CA GLU A 59 -24.02 -15.17 -17.62
C GLU A 59 -22.94 -14.11 -17.32
N ASN A 60 -22.32 -13.53 -18.36
CA ASN A 60 -21.30 -12.50 -18.25
C ASN A 60 -20.07 -12.90 -17.40
N SER A 61 -19.67 -14.16 -17.45
CA SER A 61 -18.45 -14.65 -16.81
C SER A 61 -17.20 -14.23 -17.57
N VAL A 62 -16.19 -13.76 -16.84
CA VAL A 62 -14.87 -13.39 -17.38
C VAL A 62 -13.80 -13.99 -16.48
N ILE A 63 -12.78 -14.57 -17.06
CA ILE A 63 -11.65 -15.17 -16.35
C ILE A 63 -10.40 -14.31 -16.54
N LEU A 64 -9.74 -13.99 -15.44
CA LEU A 64 -8.38 -13.47 -15.40
C LEU A 64 -7.50 -14.46 -14.66
N TYR A 65 -6.28 -14.72 -15.15
CA TYR A 65 -5.42 -15.68 -14.48
C TYR A 65 -3.93 -15.31 -14.48
N THR A 66 -3.21 -15.78 -13.45
CA THR A 66 -1.76 -15.64 -13.27
C THR A 66 -1.12 -17.03 -13.06
N ILE A 67 -1.51 -18.02 -13.85
CA ILE A 67 -0.89 -19.34 -13.84
C ILE A 67 0.41 -19.28 -14.63
N VAL A 68 1.54 -19.66 -14.01
CA VAL A 68 2.88 -19.63 -14.63
C VAL A 68 3.27 -20.96 -15.26
N ASP A 69 2.66 -22.09 -14.85
CA ASP A 69 2.82 -23.37 -15.52
C ASP A 69 2.19 -23.33 -16.91
N ASN A 70 3.03 -23.56 -17.94
CA ASN A 70 2.63 -23.44 -19.33
C ASN A 70 1.55 -24.45 -19.76
N ASN A 71 1.60 -25.68 -19.22
CA ASN A 71 0.65 -26.73 -19.62
C ASN A 71 -0.71 -26.43 -19.02
N LEU A 72 -0.72 -26.04 -17.74
CA LEU A 72 -1.95 -25.70 -17.02
C LEU A 72 -2.59 -24.42 -17.57
N ALA A 73 -1.78 -23.40 -17.92
CA ALA A 73 -2.25 -22.16 -18.55
C ALA A 73 -2.88 -22.44 -19.93
N LYS A 74 -2.25 -23.26 -20.75
CA LYS A 74 -2.80 -23.69 -22.05
C LYS A 74 -4.09 -24.47 -21.87
N TYR A 75 -4.13 -25.38 -20.92
CA TYR A 75 -5.32 -26.18 -20.62
C TYR A 75 -6.49 -25.25 -20.24
N LEU A 76 -6.27 -24.30 -19.31
CA LEU A 76 -7.29 -23.32 -18.93
C LEU A 76 -7.79 -22.50 -20.14
N SER A 77 -6.89 -21.99 -20.98
CA SER A 77 -7.25 -21.21 -22.15
C SER A 77 -8.10 -22.03 -23.13
N ASN A 78 -7.64 -23.24 -23.49
CA ASN A 78 -8.32 -24.10 -24.46
C ASN A 78 -9.74 -24.48 -24.00
N VAL A 79 -9.88 -24.91 -22.72
CA VAL A 79 -11.20 -25.29 -22.19
C VAL A 79 -12.12 -24.08 -22.01
N SER A 80 -11.56 -22.90 -21.73
CA SER A 80 -12.34 -21.65 -21.68
C SER A 80 -12.86 -21.27 -23.06
N ASP A 81 -12.04 -21.42 -24.11
CA ASP A 81 -12.44 -21.15 -25.51
C ASP A 81 -13.53 -22.11 -25.97
N GLU A 82 -13.41 -23.41 -25.67
CA GLU A 82 -14.45 -24.42 -25.98
C GLU A 82 -15.79 -24.07 -25.29
N LYS A 83 -15.72 -23.55 -24.05
CA LYS A 83 -16.90 -23.13 -23.28
C LYS A 83 -17.38 -21.72 -23.65
N LYS A 84 -16.68 -21.01 -24.53
CA LYS A 84 -16.93 -19.61 -24.93
C LYS A 84 -16.93 -18.62 -23.75
N ILE A 85 -16.03 -18.83 -22.79
CA ILE A 85 -15.83 -17.93 -21.64
C ILE A 85 -14.61 -17.07 -21.93
N PRO A 86 -14.72 -15.73 -21.98
CA PRO A 86 -13.57 -14.82 -22.10
C PRO A 86 -12.51 -15.11 -21.03
N CYS A 87 -11.26 -15.39 -21.45
CA CYS A 87 -10.19 -15.80 -20.56
C CYS A 87 -8.89 -15.07 -20.91
N PHE A 88 -8.30 -14.38 -19.91
CA PHE A 88 -7.14 -13.53 -20.12
C PHE A 88 -6.01 -13.90 -19.17
N GLY A 89 -4.89 -14.36 -19.76
CA GLY A 89 -3.64 -14.60 -19.04
C GLY A 89 -2.84 -13.30 -18.87
N VAL A 90 -2.55 -12.93 -17.65
CA VAL A 90 -1.89 -11.65 -17.35
C VAL A 90 -0.38 -11.75 -17.50
N LEU A 91 0.25 -12.85 -17.06
CA LEU A 91 1.71 -12.99 -17.01
C LEU A 91 2.32 -13.74 -18.21
N GLY A 92 1.56 -14.61 -18.86
CA GLY A 92 2.12 -15.54 -19.88
C GLY A 92 2.91 -14.85 -20.99
N ASN A 93 2.32 -13.86 -21.65
CA ASN A 93 2.99 -13.10 -22.72
C ASN A 93 4.16 -12.26 -22.21
N LEU A 94 4.09 -11.74 -21.00
CA LEU A 94 5.20 -10.99 -20.38
C LEU A 94 6.37 -11.92 -20.12
N ILE A 95 6.16 -13.08 -19.53
CA ILE A 95 7.20 -14.09 -19.26
C ILE A 95 7.87 -14.50 -20.56
N LEU A 96 7.10 -14.78 -21.60
CA LEU A 96 7.65 -15.17 -22.91
C LEU A 96 8.52 -14.07 -23.54
N ASN A 97 8.09 -12.83 -23.48
CA ASN A 97 8.84 -11.70 -24.02
C ASN A 97 10.11 -11.43 -23.20
N PHE A 98 10.04 -11.48 -21.87
CA PHE A 98 11.20 -11.33 -21.01
C PHE A 98 12.22 -12.47 -21.23
N SER A 99 11.77 -13.73 -21.36
CA SER A 99 12.64 -14.86 -21.72
C SER A 99 13.46 -14.59 -22.98
N LYS A 100 12.83 -14.00 -24.02
CA LYS A 100 13.53 -13.65 -25.27
C LYS A 100 14.53 -12.52 -25.07
N ILE A 101 14.14 -11.46 -24.36
CA ILE A 101 15.00 -10.27 -24.12
C ILE A 101 16.21 -10.66 -23.26
N LEU A 102 16.01 -11.43 -22.21
CA LEU A 102 17.05 -11.86 -21.28
C LEU A 102 17.87 -13.05 -21.79
N ASN A 103 17.45 -13.67 -22.89
CA ASN A 103 18.01 -14.92 -23.42
C ASN A 103 18.11 -16.01 -22.35
N GLN A 104 17.08 -16.11 -21.50
CA GLN A 104 16.99 -17.06 -20.39
C GLN A 104 15.63 -17.76 -20.40
N LYS A 105 15.62 -19.01 -20.01
CA LYS A 105 14.38 -19.75 -19.82
C LYS A 105 13.75 -19.37 -18.48
N ALA A 106 12.45 -19.07 -18.47
CA ALA A 106 11.71 -18.89 -17.25
C ALA A 106 11.60 -20.19 -16.45
N SER A 107 11.65 -20.12 -15.12
CA SER A 107 11.51 -21.30 -14.25
C SER A 107 10.10 -21.87 -14.24
N HIS A 108 9.11 -21.05 -14.51
CA HIS A 108 7.68 -21.39 -14.41
C HIS A 108 7.27 -21.98 -13.04
N GLU A 109 7.99 -21.60 -11.98
CA GLU A 109 7.71 -22.05 -10.61
C GLU A 109 6.64 -21.17 -9.96
N PRO A 110 5.49 -21.73 -9.53
CA PRO A 110 4.48 -21.01 -8.79
C PRO A 110 5.04 -20.46 -7.46
N SER A 111 4.63 -19.27 -7.07
CA SER A 111 5.03 -18.63 -5.81
C SER A 111 6.51 -18.24 -5.70
N GLY A 112 7.28 -18.22 -6.79
CA GLY A 112 8.70 -17.85 -6.79
C GLY A 112 9.00 -16.46 -6.21
N GLN A 113 8.00 -15.58 -6.15
CA GLN A 113 8.11 -14.26 -5.51
C GLN A 113 8.02 -14.28 -3.97
N HIS A 114 7.66 -15.42 -3.36
CA HIS A 114 7.47 -15.59 -1.91
C HIS A 114 8.61 -16.38 -1.26
N VAL A 115 9.81 -16.22 -1.77
CA VAL A 115 11.00 -16.84 -1.17
C VAL A 115 11.36 -16.11 0.12
N LEU A 116 11.63 -16.87 1.20
CA LEU A 116 12.15 -16.33 2.46
C LEU A 116 13.63 -15.98 2.27
N ASN A 117 13.90 -14.80 1.74
CA ASN A 117 15.23 -14.25 1.52
C ASN A 117 15.54 -13.14 2.53
N GLU A 118 16.72 -12.54 2.47
CA GLU A 118 17.12 -11.41 3.32
C GLU A 118 16.11 -10.26 3.24
N GLU A 119 15.65 -9.91 2.04
CA GLU A 119 14.66 -8.86 1.83
C GLU A 119 13.33 -9.11 2.58
N TYR A 120 12.92 -10.37 2.69
CA TYR A 120 11.76 -10.74 3.49
C TYR A 120 11.99 -10.45 4.99
N TYR A 121 13.16 -10.86 5.53
CA TYR A 121 13.47 -10.63 6.94
C TYR A 121 13.68 -9.15 7.26
N ASP A 122 14.32 -8.39 6.38
CA ASP A 122 14.46 -6.93 6.51
C ASP A 122 13.10 -6.24 6.58
N ARG A 123 12.15 -6.70 5.77
CA ARG A 123 10.78 -6.20 5.79
C ARG A 123 10.06 -6.51 7.11
N ILE A 124 10.21 -7.72 7.63
CA ILE A 124 9.63 -8.09 8.94
C ILE A 124 10.25 -7.25 10.05
N GLU A 125 11.57 -7.03 10.02
CA GLU A 125 12.26 -6.18 10.99
C GLU A 125 11.77 -4.73 10.90
N ALA A 126 11.61 -4.18 9.69
CA ALA A 126 11.08 -2.83 9.48
C ALA A 126 9.65 -2.68 10.01
N ILE A 127 8.79 -3.68 9.81
CA ILE A 127 7.41 -3.69 10.35
C ILE A 127 7.45 -3.71 11.88
N GLN A 128 8.24 -4.58 12.49
CA GLN A 128 8.35 -4.68 13.94
C GLN A 128 8.92 -3.40 14.56
N PHE A 129 9.98 -2.85 13.95
CA PHE A 129 10.54 -1.56 14.35
C PHE A 129 9.47 -0.46 14.31
N THR A 130 8.75 -0.33 13.20
CA THR A 130 7.75 0.72 13.00
C THR A 130 6.59 0.61 13.99
N MET A 131 6.11 -0.60 14.28
CA MET A 131 5.06 -0.81 15.29
C MET A 131 5.51 -0.37 16.68
N ASN A 132 6.77 -0.58 17.03
CA ASN A 132 7.34 -0.17 18.31
C ASN A 132 7.60 1.33 18.42
N HIS A 133 7.74 2.04 17.29
CA HIS A 133 8.06 3.47 17.22
C HIS A 133 6.87 4.31 16.72
N ASP A 134 5.64 3.83 16.90
CA ASP A 134 4.42 4.58 16.58
C ASP A 134 4.04 5.52 17.73
N ASP A 135 3.45 6.66 17.38
CA ASP A 135 2.99 7.71 18.32
C ASP A 135 4.04 8.19 19.36
N GLY A 136 5.31 8.20 18.97
CA GLY A 136 6.40 8.70 19.80
C GLY A 136 6.90 7.72 20.86
N ASN A 137 6.60 6.44 20.72
CA ASN A 137 7.18 5.38 21.56
C ASN A 137 8.66 5.16 21.22
N LEU A 138 9.43 4.59 22.15
CA LEU A 138 10.83 4.20 22.00
C LEU A 138 11.73 5.28 21.36
N ILE A 139 11.56 6.53 21.76
CA ILE A 139 12.29 7.71 21.24
C ILE A 139 13.82 7.53 21.31
N ASN A 140 14.32 6.69 22.20
CA ASN A 140 15.77 6.50 22.40
C ASN A 140 16.47 5.83 21.20
N ASP A 141 15.74 5.04 20.40
CA ASP A 141 16.26 4.32 19.23
C ASP A 141 15.87 4.98 17.89
N ILE A 142 15.48 6.25 17.93
CA ILE A 142 14.99 6.99 16.76
C ILE A 142 16.07 7.15 15.67
N ASP A 143 17.33 7.11 16.06
CA ASP A 143 18.50 7.13 15.18
C ASP A 143 18.62 5.90 14.27
N LYS A 144 17.94 4.80 14.64
CA LYS A 144 17.87 3.58 13.82
C LYS A 144 16.80 3.64 12.73
N SER A 145 16.03 4.74 12.67
CA SER A 145 15.00 4.92 11.64
C SER A 145 15.63 5.29 10.30
N ASP A 146 15.14 4.71 9.21
CA ASP A 146 15.42 5.20 7.86
C ASP A 146 14.66 6.49 7.59
N ILE A 147 13.41 6.56 8.09
CA ILE A 147 12.50 7.69 7.86
C ILE A 147 11.79 8.04 9.18
N ILE A 148 11.68 9.33 9.46
CA ILE A 148 10.88 9.84 10.58
C ILE A 148 9.74 10.69 10.04
N LEU A 149 8.50 10.33 10.38
CA LEU A 149 7.31 11.11 10.05
C LEU A 149 6.92 12.01 11.21
N VAL A 150 6.82 13.31 10.96
CA VAL A 150 6.44 14.31 11.95
C VAL A 150 5.18 15.04 11.48
N GLY A 151 4.22 15.26 12.36
CA GLY A 151 3.02 16.03 12.00
C GLY A 151 1.95 16.02 13.07
N VAL A 152 0.98 16.92 12.95
CA VAL A 152 -0.16 17.00 13.86
C VAL A 152 -1.00 15.72 13.85
N SER A 153 -1.82 15.52 14.88
CA SER A 153 -2.71 14.36 14.96
C SER A 153 -3.65 14.27 13.74
N ARG A 154 -3.80 13.07 13.16
CA ARG A 154 -4.66 12.76 12.00
C ARG A 154 -4.15 13.25 10.64
N THR A 155 -2.85 13.36 10.46
CA THR A 155 -2.20 13.57 9.15
C THR A 155 -1.74 12.25 8.50
N SER A 156 -2.40 11.14 8.76
CA SER A 156 -2.12 9.81 8.18
C SER A 156 -0.72 9.25 8.46
N LYS A 157 -0.01 9.72 9.52
CA LYS A 157 1.33 9.23 9.86
C LYS A 157 1.37 7.72 10.06
N THR A 158 0.57 7.19 10.98
CA THR A 158 0.54 5.74 11.29
C THR A 158 0.25 4.86 10.08
N PRO A 159 -0.80 5.06 9.26
CA PRO A 159 -1.01 4.22 8.08
C PRO A 159 0.12 4.36 7.06
N THR A 160 0.71 5.55 6.92
CA THR A 160 1.84 5.77 6.01
C THR A 160 3.12 5.08 6.51
N SER A 161 3.41 5.13 7.83
CA SER A 161 4.57 4.44 8.41
C SER A 161 4.47 2.93 8.23
N ILE A 162 3.29 2.35 8.45
CA ILE A 162 3.04 0.92 8.22
C ILE A 162 3.23 0.55 6.73
N TYR A 163 2.76 1.41 5.82
CA TYR A 163 2.95 1.16 4.39
C TYR A 163 4.43 1.23 3.99
N LEU A 164 5.20 2.19 4.52
CA LEU A 164 6.64 2.29 4.30
C LEU A 164 7.38 1.08 4.88
N ALA A 165 6.98 0.61 6.06
CA ALA A 165 7.54 -0.60 6.67
C ALA A 165 7.32 -1.86 5.81
N ASN A 166 6.16 -1.99 5.18
CA ASN A 166 5.90 -3.05 4.19
C ASN A 166 6.78 -2.94 2.93
N LYS A 167 7.44 -1.79 2.72
CA LYS A 167 8.45 -1.58 1.67
C LYS A 167 9.88 -1.74 2.19
N GLY A 168 10.06 -2.14 3.46
CA GLY A 168 11.35 -2.39 4.09
C GLY A 168 11.97 -1.18 4.81
N PHE A 169 11.26 -0.04 4.93
CA PHE A 169 11.79 1.16 5.61
C PHE A 169 11.42 1.17 7.09
N LYS A 170 12.41 1.17 7.97
CA LYS A 170 12.23 1.41 9.41
C LYS A 170 11.74 2.83 9.63
N THR A 171 10.47 2.98 10.01
CA THR A 171 9.82 4.30 10.07
C THR A 171 9.36 4.61 11.48
N SER A 172 9.79 5.75 12.03
CA SER A 172 9.25 6.29 13.29
C SER A 172 8.19 7.34 13.02
N ASN A 173 7.19 7.39 13.90
CA ASN A 173 6.06 8.33 13.82
C ASN A 173 6.03 9.21 15.07
N ILE A 174 6.26 10.51 14.90
CA ILE A 174 6.28 11.49 16.00
C ILE A 174 5.09 12.44 15.89
N PRO A 175 4.17 12.41 16.86
CA PRO A 175 3.10 13.39 16.93
C PRO A 175 3.66 14.76 17.34
N LEU A 176 3.38 15.79 16.54
CA LEU A 176 3.79 17.16 16.81
C LEU A 176 2.63 17.93 17.45
N VAL A 177 2.64 18.03 18.77
CA VAL A 177 1.69 18.87 19.53
C VAL A 177 2.22 20.30 19.62
N ASN A 178 3.51 20.43 19.86
CA ASN A 178 4.29 21.68 19.86
C ASN A 178 5.76 21.31 19.70
N GLU A 179 6.64 22.31 19.57
CA GLU A 179 8.08 22.07 19.39
C GLU A 179 8.71 21.28 20.57
N ASN A 180 8.19 21.43 21.78
CA ASN A 180 8.70 20.72 22.95
C ASN A 180 8.41 19.22 22.90
N SER A 181 7.42 18.79 22.13
CA SER A 181 7.10 17.36 21.93
C SER A 181 8.11 16.62 21.06
N LEU A 182 9.01 17.35 20.36
CA LEU A 182 10.08 16.72 19.58
C LEU A 182 11.14 16.10 20.49
N PRO A 183 11.65 14.91 20.14
CA PRO A 183 12.79 14.28 20.81
C PRO A 183 14.01 15.20 20.83
N LYS A 184 14.76 15.19 21.94
CA LYS A 184 15.97 15.99 22.08
C LYS A 184 16.98 15.70 20.97
N GLN A 185 17.14 14.45 20.59
CA GLN A 185 18.03 14.01 19.51
C GLN A 185 17.74 14.73 18.17
N LEU A 186 16.45 14.90 17.82
CA LEU A 186 16.07 15.63 16.60
C LEU A 186 16.21 17.15 16.72
N LYS A 187 16.14 17.72 17.94
CA LYS A 187 16.41 19.15 18.16
C LYS A 187 17.91 19.43 18.05
N ASP A 188 18.73 18.58 18.61
CA ASP A 188 20.18 18.72 18.64
C ASP A 188 20.80 18.38 17.27
N ASN A 189 20.27 17.38 16.57
CA ASN A 189 20.66 17.01 15.21
C ASN A 189 19.43 16.83 14.30
N PRO A 190 18.92 17.91 13.69
CA PRO A 190 17.73 17.87 12.84
C PRO A 190 17.89 17.04 11.55
N GLN A 191 19.10 16.70 11.18
CA GLN A 191 19.44 15.90 9.99
C GLN A 191 19.96 14.50 10.38
N LEU A 192 19.59 14.02 11.58
CA LEU A 192 20.01 12.70 12.09
C LEU A 192 19.66 11.59 11.11
N THR A 193 18.48 11.68 10.51
CA THR A 193 17.98 10.80 9.46
C THR A 193 17.02 11.57 8.54
N CYS A 194 16.40 10.89 7.57
CA CYS A 194 15.39 11.50 6.71
C CYS A 194 14.12 11.82 7.49
N VAL A 195 13.90 13.09 7.83
CA VAL A 195 12.68 13.57 8.51
C VAL A 195 11.74 14.21 7.51
N VAL A 196 10.46 13.81 7.52
CA VAL A 196 9.43 14.34 6.63
C VAL A 196 8.24 14.83 7.43
N GLY A 197 7.87 16.10 7.24
CA GLY A 197 6.68 16.70 7.81
C GLY A 197 5.42 16.33 7.03
N LEU A 198 4.35 15.92 7.72
CA LEU A 198 3.04 15.72 7.10
C LEU A 198 2.09 16.81 7.56
N ASN A 199 1.48 17.49 6.61
CA ASN A 199 0.46 18.51 6.87
C ASN A 199 -0.80 18.25 6.04
N THR A 200 -1.90 18.93 6.41
CA THR A 200 -3.18 18.84 5.70
C THR A 200 -3.94 20.17 5.85
N GLU A 201 -4.97 20.38 5.03
CA GLU A 201 -5.86 21.52 5.17
C GLU A 201 -6.65 21.45 6.48
N PRO A 202 -6.87 22.64 7.17
CA PRO A 202 -7.56 22.68 8.45
C PRO A 202 -8.96 22.07 8.41
N GLU A 203 -9.74 22.38 7.39
CA GLU A 203 -11.12 21.91 7.19
C GLU A 203 -11.16 20.38 7.11
N ARG A 204 -10.25 19.80 6.34
CA ARG A 204 -10.12 18.33 6.24
C ARG A 204 -9.77 17.71 7.59
N LEU A 205 -8.91 18.35 8.36
CA LEU A 205 -8.50 17.85 9.66
C LEU A 205 -9.66 17.88 10.67
N VAL A 206 -10.51 18.91 10.62
CA VAL A 206 -11.76 18.96 11.41
C VAL A 206 -12.62 17.74 11.14
N ASP A 207 -12.85 17.40 9.86
CA ASP A 207 -13.70 16.26 9.47
C ASP A 207 -13.11 14.93 9.96
N LEU A 208 -11.81 14.74 9.77
CA LEU A 208 -11.12 13.53 10.22
C LEU A 208 -11.18 13.36 11.74
N ARG A 209 -11.02 14.46 12.50
CA ARG A 209 -11.10 14.46 13.95
C ARG A 209 -12.52 14.24 14.46
N LYS A 210 -13.54 14.82 13.82
CA LYS A 210 -14.97 14.56 14.11
C LYS A 210 -15.31 13.08 13.90
N ASN A 211 -14.93 12.52 12.76
CA ASN A 211 -15.17 11.10 12.47
C ASN A 211 -14.51 10.18 13.51
N ARG A 212 -13.30 10.52 13.98
CA ARG A 212 -12.62 9.76 15.04
C ARG A 212 -13.35 9.86 16.38
N MET A 213 -13.79 11.05 16.78
CA MET A 213 -14.58 11.23 18.01
C MET A 213 -15.86 10.44 17.97
N ASN A 214 -16.59 10.49 16.84
CA ASN A 214 -17.82 9.70 16.65
C ASN A 214 -17.56 8.19 16.79
N SER A 215 -16.46 7.70 16.21
CA SER A 215 -16.08 6.26 16.30
C SER A 215 -15.72 5.83 17.73
N LEU A 216 -15.18 6.75 18.54
CA LEU A 216 -14.84 6.50 19.94
C LEU A 216 -15.99 6.80 20.92
N LYS A 217 -17.13 7.28 20.43
CA LYS A 217 -18.27 7.75 21.24
C LYS A 217 -17.89 8.85 22.25
N GLU A 218 -16.88 9.63 21.93
CA GLU A 218 -16.42 10.77 22.74
C GLU A 218 -17.16 12.06 22.33
N THR A 219 -17.92 12.66 23.25
CA THR A 219 -18.73 13.87 22.95
C THR A 219 -18.16 15.16 23.52
N LYS A 220 -17.07 15.13 24.30
CA LYS A 220 -16.69 16.27 25.16
C LYS A 220 -15.46 17.07 24.75
N ASN A 221 -14.70 16.73 23.69
CA ASN A 221 -13.48 17.47 23.37
C ASN A 221 -13.66 18.49 22.25
N THR A 222 -14.33 19.61 22.57
CA THR A 222 -14.59 20.70 21.61
C THR A 222 -13.32 21.41 21.15
N LYS A 223 -12.26 21.43 21.96
CA LYS A 223 -10.96 22.05 21.59
C LYS A 223 -10.25 21.28 20.48
N TYR A 224 -10.40 19.95 20.45
CA TYR A 224 -9.75 19.05 19.47
C TYR A 224 -10.28 19.24 18.05
N ILE A 225 -11.54 19.68 17.90
CA ILE A 225 -12.21 19.91 16.60
C ILE A 225 -12.41 21.40 16.30
N ASN A 226 -11.92 22.29 17.15
CA ASN A 226 -12.05 23.73 16.94
C ASN A 226 -11.15 24.17 15.80
N ILE A 227 -11.70 24.78 14.76
CA ILE A 227 -11.00 25.17 13.53
C ILE A 227 -9.84 26.15 13.78
N GLU A 228 -10.00 27.09 14.71
CA GLU A 228 -8.96 28.08 15.00
C GLU A 228 -7.76 27.43 15.71
N ASN A 229 -8.02 26.50 16.63
CA ASN A 229 -6.96 25.72 17.27
C ASN A 229 -6.23 24.85 16.24
N ILE A 230 -6.97 24.22 15.34
CA ILE A 230 -6.40 23.39 14.27
C ILE A 230 -5.54 24.22 13.32
N LYS A 231 -6.00 25.39 12.90
CA LYS A 231 -5.19 26.33 12.08
C LYS A 231 -3.89 26.70 12.78
N LYS A 232 -3.96 26.98 14.10
CA LYS A 232 -2.77 27.29 14.89
C LYS A 232 -1.81 26.09 14.94
N GLU A 233 -2.30 24.88 15.26
CA GLU A 233 -1.48 23.66 15.29
C GLU A 233 -0.76 23.43 13.96
N ILE A 234 -1.47 23.54 12.82
CA ILE A 234 -0.89 23.34 11.48
C ILE A 234 0.15 24.43 11.18
N ASN A 235 -0.11 25.68 11.50
CA ASN A 235 0.83 26.77 11.29
C ASN A 235 2.10 26.60 12.13
N ASP A 236 1.97 26.20 13.39
CA ASP A 236 3.11 25.95 14.26
C ASP A 236 3.92 24.72 13.78
N ALA A 237 3.25 23.69 13.28
CA ALA A 237 3.92 22.56 12.64
C ALA A 237 4.72 23.00 11.39
N LYS A 238 4.12 23.80 10.51
CA LYS A 238 4.80 24.33 9.32
C LYS A 238 6.02 25.18 9.68
N LYS A 239 5.93 26.04 10.70
CA LYS A 239 7.07 26.81 11.22
C LYS A 239 8.18 25.89 11.73
N THR A 240 7.82 24.81 12.43
CA THR A 240 8.77 23.80 12.92
C THR A 240 9.49 23.12 11.76
N PHE A 241 8.76 22.70 10.71
CA PHE A 241 9.38 22.11 9.52
C PHE A 241 10.35 23.08 8.83
N GLN A 242 9.97 24.35 8.69
CA GLN A 242 10.84 25.38 8.11
C GLN A 242 12.08 25.61 8.97
N LYS A 243 11.91 25.73 10.30
CA LYS A 243 13.02 25.95 11.24
C LYS A 243 14.09 24.87 11.15
N TYR A 244 13.66 23.60 11.06
CA TYR A 244 14.56 22.46 10.99
C TYR A 244 14.91 22.05 9.54
N ARG A 245 14.42 22.77 8.52
CA ARG A 245 14.60 22.50 7.10
C ARG A 245 14.15 21.09 6.68
N TRP A 246 13.09 20.60 7.34
CA TRP A 246 12.49 19.31 6.96
C TRP A 246 11.56 19.51 5.78
N PRO A 247 11.66 18.67 4.73
CA PRO A 247 10.69 18.65 3.66
C PRO A 247 9.30 18.30 4.21
N SER A 248 8.25 18.86 3.62
CA SER A 248 6.89 18.56 4.05
C SER A 248 5.98 18.24 2.88
N ILE A 249 5.01 17.36 3.14
CA ILE A 249 4.02 16.88 2.16
C ILE A 249 2.64 17.26 2.65
N ASP A 250 1.85 17.85 1.75
CA ASP A 250 0.42 18.03 1.96
C ASP A 250 -0.31 16.73 1.59
N VAL A 251 -1.01 16.14 2.57
CA VAL A 251 -1.72 14.86 2.42
C VAL A 251 -3.24 15.03 2.25
N THR A 252 -3.73 16.24 2.07
CA THR A 252 -5.17 16.58 2.04
C THR A 252 -5.96 15.70 1.06
N ARG A 253 -5.43 15.48 -0.13
CA ARG A 253 -6.07 14.73 -1.22
C ARG A 253 -5.24 13.55 -1.72
N LYS A 254 -4.26 13.11 -0.93
CA LYS A 254 -3.40 11.98 -1.28
C LYS A 254 -3.82 10.71 -0.57
N SER A 255 -3.71 9.61 -1.27
CA SER A 255 -3.77 8.27 -0.66
C SER A 255 -2.50 8.01 0.17
N VAL A 256 -2.55 6.97 1.00
CA VAL A 256 -1.38 6.50 1.77
C VAL A 256 -0.24 6.10 0.83
N GLU A 257 -0.56 5.44 -0.28
CA GLU A 257 0.37 4.99 -1.31
C GLU A 257 1.07 6.16 -2.01
N GLU A 258 0.31 7.19 -2.42
CA GLU A 258 0.87 8.40 -3.04
C GLU A 258 1.75 9.19 -2.09
N THR A 259 1.34 9.26 -0.82
CA THR A 259 2.12 9.89 0.25
C THR A 259 3.43 9.13 0.45
N ALA A 260 3.37 7.80 0.59
CA ALA A 260 4.54 6.96 0.76
C ALA A 260 5.50 7.04 -0.44
N ALA A 261 4.99 7.02 -1.68
CA ALA A 261 5.81 7.18 -2.88
C ALA A 261 6.54 8.53 -2.88
N SER A 262 5.88 9.61 -2.45
CA SER A 262 6.51 10.93 -2.32
C SER A 262 7.61 10.95 -1.25
N ILE A 263 7.40 10.23 -0.12
CA ILE A 263 8.37 10.10 0.97
C ILE A 263 9.60 9.30 0.52
N ILE A 264 9.40 8.18 -0.17
CA ILE A 264 10.50 7.36 -0.70
C ILE A 264 11.40 8.20 -1.61
N LYS A 265 10.81 9.01 -2.49
CA LYS A 265 11.57 9.92 -3.35
C LYS A 265 12.37 10.96 -2.55
N ILE A 266 11.82 11.48 -1.45
CA ILE A 266 12.54 12.40 -0.56
C ILE A 266 13.70 11.67 0.12
N HIS A 267 13.49 10.44 0.57
CA HIS A 267 14.53 9.62 1.19
C HIS A 267 15.67 9.30 0.22
N GLU A 268 15.39 8.99 -1.05
CA GLU A 268 16.39 8.80 -2.09
C GLU A 268 17.25 10.06 -2.29
N ILE A 269 16.60 11.25 -2.33
CA ILE A 269 17.30 12.53 -2.44
C ILE A 269 18.17 12.79 -1.19
N TYR A 270 17.64 12.48 0.00
CA TYR A 270 18.39 12.60 1.25
C TYR A 270 19.66 11.75 1.23
N LEU A 271 19.57 10.47 0.84
CA LEU A 271 20.72 9.57 0.75
C LEU A 271 21.78 10.07 -0.23
N ASN A 272 21.37 10.69 -1.34
CA ASN A 272 22.30 11.24 -2.32
C ASN A 272 23.01 12.52 -1.84
N ASN A 273 22.42 13.24 -0.87
CA ASN A 273 23.02 14.46 -0.30
C ASN A 273 23.91 14.18 0.92
N VAL A 274 23.79 13.01 1.54
CA VAL A 274 24.60 12.60 2.71
C VAL A 274 25.84 11.79 2.30
N LYS A 275 25.87 11.27 1.06
CA LYS A 275 27.06 10.68 0.43
C LYS A 275 27.93 11.76 -0.18
#